data_416573212ec05b2a6104d521e86ba68b
#
_entry.id   416573212ec05b2a6104d521e86ba68b
#
_cell.length_a   1.000
_cell.length_b   1.000
_cell.length_c   1.000
_cell.angle_alpha   90.00
_cell.angle_beta   90.00
_cell.angle_gamma   90.00
#
_symmetry.space_group_name_H-M   'P 1'
#
loop_
_entity.id
_entity.type
_entity.pdbx_description
1 polymer ?
#
loop_
_entity_poly.entity_id
_entity_poly.type
_entity_poly.pdbx_seq_one_letter_code
_entity_poly.pdbx_strand_id
1 'polypeptide(L)'
;MLSNNETTARLICEGLKNLLKTKNLDRIRIKEITDEVGLMRPTFYNYFQDKYEVVEYIFTHEVLEPMRPFLQSGLVKEAFHFMIVAIQKDSE
;
A
#
# COMPACT_ATOMS: atom_id res chain seq x y z
N MET A 1 -8.97 11.97 14.26
CA MET A 1 -9.36 10.58 14.59
C MET A 1 -9.85 9.87 13.34
N LEU A 2 -9.38 8.65 13.11
CA LEU A 2 -9.80 7.89 11.95
C LEU A 2 -11.22 7.34 12.13
N SER A 3 -11.98 7.27 11.05
CA SER A 3 -13.26 6.59 11.07
C SER A 3 -13.07 5.09 11.27
N ASN A 4 -14.12 4.38 11.68
CA ASN A 4 -14.05 2.92 11.80
C ASN A 4 -13.68 2.27 10.48
N ASN A 5 -14.17 2.82 9.36
CA ASN A 5 -13.86 2.30 8.03
C ASN A 5 -12.37 2.44 7.72
N GLU A 6 -11.79 3.61 8.01
CA GLU A 6 -10.37 3.82 7.78
C GLU A 6 -9.53 2.94 8.68
N THR A 7 -9.94 2.76 9.92
CA THR A 7 -9.21 1.92 10.86
C THR A 7 -9.19 0.48 10.39
N THR A 8 -10.30 -0.06 9.94
CA THR A 8 -10.38 -1.44 9.46
C THR A 8 -9.56 -1.61 8.18
N ALA A 9 -9.67 -0.66 7.25
CA ALA A 9 -8.88 -0.72 6.02
C ALA A 9 -7.39 -0.71 6.32
N ARG A 10 -6.94 0.12 7.25
CA ARG A 10 -5.53 0.15 7.66
C ARG A 10 -5.10 -1.15 8.32
N LEU A 11 -5.97 -1.73 9.11
CA LEU A 11 -5.68 -3.01 9.76
C LEU A 11 -5.43 -4.10 8.71
N ILE A 12 -6.26 -4.14 7.68
CA ILE A 12 -6.09 -5.08 6.57
C ILE A 12 -4.74 -4.83 5.88
N CYS A 13 -4.39 -3.56 5.64
CA CYS A 13 -3.12 -3.20 5.04
C CYS A 13 -1.94 -3.68 5.89
N GLU A 14 -2.02 -3.50 7.20
CA GLU A 14 -0.96 -3.96 8.10
C GLU A 14 -0.83 -5.48 8.08
N GLY A 15 -1.95 -6.21 8.00
CA GLY A 15 -1.92 -7.65 7.88
C GLY A 15 -1.20 -8.10 6.62
N LEU A 16 -1.52 -7.48 5.50
CA LEU A 16 -0.85 -7.80 4.24
C LEU A 16 0.63 -7.47 4.30
N LYS A 17 1.00 -6.29 4.80
CA LYS A 17 2.41 -5.91 4.92
C LYS A 17 3.18 -6.91 5.77
N ASN A 18 2.58 -7.37 6.85
CA ASN A 18 3.22 -8.33 7.72
C ASN A 18 3.49 -9.65 7.01
N LEU A 19 2.52 -10.13 6.22
CA LEU A 19 2.69 -11.36 5.46
C LEU A 19 3.73 -11.21 4.34
N LEU A 20 3.83 -10.03 3.75
CA LEU A 20 4.81 -9.77 2.70
C LEU A 20 6.25 -9.86 3.18
N LYS A 21 6.48 -9.83 4.49
CA LYS A 21 7.83 -10.00 5.04
C LYS A 21 8.36 -11.42 4.82
N THR A 22 7.48 -12.39 4.67
CA THR A 22 7.87 -13.79 4.56
C THR A 22 7.31 -14.50 3.32
N LYS A 23 6.37 -13.88 2.61
CA LYS A 23 5.73 -14.50 1.45
C LYS A 23 5.65 -13.51 0.29
N ASN A 24 5.63 -14.06 -0.93
CA ASN A 24 5.34 -13.26 -2.12
C ASN A 24 3.84 -13.00 -2.22
N LEU A 25 3.48 -11.86 -2.81
CA LEU A 25 2.09 -11.44 -2.90
C LEU A 25 1.21 -12.49 -3.61
N ASP A 26 1.72 -13.12 -4.65
CA ASP A 26 0.95 -14.11 -5.41
C ASP A 26 0.60 -15.34 -4.59
N ARG A 27 1.33 -15.60 -3.50
CA ARG A 27 1.09 -16.75 -2.62
C ARG A 27 0.26 -16.41 -1.39
N ILE A 28 -0.05 -15.13 -1.18
CA ILE A 28 -0.84 -14.70 -0.04
C ILE A 28 -2.32 -14.82 -0.38
N ARG A 29 -3.09 -15.43 0.50
CA ARG A 29 -4.54 -15.58 0.36
C ARG A 29 -5.26 -14.60 1.27
N ILE A 30 -6.46 -14.20 0.88
CA ILE A 30 -7.27 -13.27 1.68
C ILE A 30 -7.51 -13.83 3.09
N LYS A 31 -7.74 -15.14 3.21
CA LYS A 31 -7.93 -15.76 4.53
C LYS A 31 -6.72 -15.52 5.44
N GLU A 32 -5.51 -15.60 4.88
CA GLU A 32 -4.30 -15.34 5.66
C GLU A 32 -4.24 -13.90 6.14
N ILE A 33 -4.65 -12.96 5.28
CA ILE A 33 -4.67 -11.54 5.65
C ILE A 33 -5.65 -11.31 6.81
N THR A 34 -6.86 -11.85 6.69
CA THR A 34 -7.87 -11.67 7.72
C THR A 34 -7.51 -12.37 9.02
N ASP A 35 -6.94 -13.57 8.93
CA ASP A 35 -6.48 -14.29 10.13
C ASP A 35 -5.37 -13.52 10.85
N GLU A 36 -4.49 -12.87 10.09
CA GLU A 36 -3.38 -12.11 10.65
C GLU A 36 -3.87 -10.97 11.56
N VAL A 37 -5.00 -10.37 11.25
CA VAL A 37 -5.50 -9.21 11.98
C VAL A 37 -6.82 -9.48 12.72
N GLY A 38 -7.24 -10.74 12.78
CA GLY A 38 -8.41 -11.11 13.56
C GLY A 38 -9.74 -10.69 12.96
N LEU A 39 -9.81 -10.62 11.62
CA LEU A 39 -11.04 -10.28 10.91
C LEU A 39 -11.60 -11.51 10.21
N MET A 40 -12.87 -11.43 9.82
CA MET A 40 -13.52 -12.47 9.02
C MET A 40 -13.50 -12.07 7.55
N ARG A 41 -13.50 -13.07 6.65
CA ARG A 41 -13.45 -12.82 5.20
C ARG A 41 -14.51 -11.84 4.70
N PRO A 42 -15.79 -11.94 5.11
CA PRO A 42 -16.78 -10.98 4.65
C PRO A 42 -16.42 -9.53 4.99
N THR A 43 -15.75 -9.31 6.11
CA THR A 43 -15.31 -7.97 6.49
C THR A 43 -14.29 -7.43 5.50
N PHE A 44 -13.36 -8.28 5.04
CA PHE A 44 -12.41 -7.89 4.01
C PHE A 44 -13.13 -7.38 2.76
N TYR A 45 -14.12 -8.12 2.29
CA TYR A 45 -14.84 -7.79 1.05
C TYR A 45 -15.72 -6.55 1.16
N ASN A 46 -15.96 -6.06 2.38
CA ASN A 46 -16.62 -4.76 2.55
C ASN A 46 -15.71 -3.60 2.16
N TYR A 47 -14.40 -3.80 2.12
CA TYR A 47 -13.44 -2.74 1.85
C TYR A 47 -12.65 -2.91 0.56
N PHE A 48 -12.34 -4.14 0.21
CA PHE A 48 -11.49 -4.45 -0.95
C PHE A 48 -12.07 -5.62 -1.73
N GLN A 49 -11.90 -5.60 -3.04
CA GLN A 49 -12.34 -6.70 -3.89
C GLN A 49 -11.34 -7.85 -3.89
N ASP A 50 -10.05 -7.53 -3.77
CA ASP A 50 -8.98 -8.51 -3.78
C ASP A 50 -7.74 -7.95 -3.10
N LYS A 51 -6.70 -8.77 -3.01
CA LYS A 51 -5.44 -8.37 -2.36
C LYS A 51 -4.70 -7.29 -3.13
N TYR A 52 -4.88 -7.21 -4.44
CA TYR A 52 -4.21 -6.21 -5.27
C TYR A 52 -4.78 -4.82 -4.99
N GLU A 53 -6.07 -4.74 -4.69
CA GLU A 53 -6.69 -3.49 -4.29
C GLU A 53 -6.13 -2.99 -2.97
N VAL A 54 -5.77 -3.91 -2.07
CA VAL A 54 -5.09 -3.54 -0.81
C VAL A 54 -3.73 -2.92 -1.11
N VAL A 55 -2.97 -3.51 -2.04
CA VAL A 55 -1.67 -2.96 -2.44
C VAL A 55 -1.84 -1.56 -3.02
N GLU A 56 -2.84 -1.37 -3.85
CA GLU A 56 -3.13 -0.06 -4.44
C GLU A 56 -3.45 0.97 -3.35
N TYR A 57 -4.22 0.57 -2.36
CA TYR A 57 -4.55 1.45 -1.23
C TYR A 57 -3.29 1.83 -0.46
N ILE A 58 -2.42 0.86 -0.18
CA ILE A 58 -1.15 1.11 0.51
C ILE A 58 -0.31 2.11 -0.29
N PHE A 59 -0.17 1.89 -1.59
CA PHE A 59 0.62 2.76 -2.46
C PHE A 59 0.06 4.18 -2.44
N THR A 60 -1.27 4.32 -2.56
CA THR A 60 -1.91 5.62 -2.57
C THR A 60 -1.64 6.38 -1.27
N HIS A 61 -1.83 5.72 -0.14
CA HIS A 61 -1.75 6.40 1.16
C HIS A 61 -0.34 6.52 1.71
N GLU A 62 0.57 5.63 1.35
CA GLU A 62 1.92 5.66 1.91
C GLU A 62 2.96 6.25 0.96
N VAL A 63 2.66 6.33 -0.34
CA VAL A 63 3.59 6.88 -1.32
C VAL A 63 3.03 8.15 -1.95
N LEU A 64 1.85 8.06 -2.57
CA LEU A 64 1.29 9.20 -3.30
C LEU A 64 0.86 10.34 -2.38
N GLU A 65 0.19 10.04 -1.27
CA GLU A 65 -0.26 11.10 -0.35
C GLU A 65 0.91 11.91 0.22
N PRO A 66 1.97 11.27 0.74
CA PRO A 66 3.12 12.03 1.22
C PRO A 66 3.82 12.85 0.13
N MET A 67 3.71 12.43 -1.13
CA MET A 67 4.32 13.16 -2.24
C MET A 67 3.48 14.29 -2.76
N ARG A 68 2.23 14.40 -2.32
CA ARG A 68 1.30 15.41 -2.83
C ARG A 68 1.85 16.84 -2.78
N PRO A 69 2.49 17.29 -1.67
CA PRO A 69 3.05 18.63 -1.63
C PRO A 69 4.06 18.87 -2.74
N PHE A 70 4.89 17.89 -3.05
CA PHE A 70 5.87 18.01 -4.13
C PHE A 70 5.19 18.12 -5.49
N LEU A 71 4.13 17.34 -5.71
CA LEU A 71 3.38 17.37 -6.96
C LEU A 71 2.69 18.71 -7.16
N GLN A 72 2.21 19.32 -6.07
CA GLN A 72 1.50 20.61 -6.15
C GLN A 72 2.42 21.80 -6.20
N SER A 73 3.65 21.67 -5.71
CA SER A 73 4.60 22.79 -5.64
C SER A 73 5.36 23.04 -6.92
N GLY A 74 5.19 22.20 -7.94
CA GLY A 74 5.92 22.32 -9.19
C GLY A 74 7.30 21.69 -9.16
N LEU A 75 7.68 21.04 -8.10
CA LEU A 75 8.96 20.35 -7.99
C LEU A 75 8.93 18.95 -8.59
N VAL A 76 7.83 18.59 -9.25
CA VAL A 76 7.65 17.26 -9.84
C VAL A 76 8.77 16.95 -10.82
N LYS A 77 9.10 17.89 -11.69
CA LYS A 77 10.16 17.69 -12.69
C LYS A 77 11.49 17.39 -12.02
N GLU A 78 11.82 18.12 -10.98
CA GLU A 78 13.08 17.95 -10.29
C GLU A 78 13.13 16.62 -9.53
N ALA A 79 12.05 16.26 -8.84
CA ALA A 79 11.96 14.98 -8.15
C ALA A 79 12.04 13.83 -9.12
N PHE A 80 11.33 13.93 -10.24
CA PHE A 80 11.31 12.89 -11.26
C PHE A 80 12.70 12.75 -11.90
N HIS A 81 13.33 13.88 -12.22
CA HIS A 81 14.67 13.89 -12.78
C HIS A 81 15.67 13.22 -11.83
N PHE A 82 15.61 13.58 -10.56
CA PHE A 82 16.47 12.99 -9.54
C PHE A 82 16.31 11.48 -9.48
N MET A 83 15.07 11.02 -9.53
CA MET A 83 14.77 9.59 -9.48
C MET A 83 15.35 8.87 -10.71
N ILE A 84 15.20 9.45 -11.90
CA ILE A 84 15.73 8.87 -13.14
C ILE A 84 17.25 8.77 -13.07
N VAL A 85 17.92 9.83 -12.61
CA VAL A 85 19.38 9.83 -12.50
C VAL A 85 19.84 8.73 -11.54
N ALA A 86 19.15 8.57 -10.41
CA ALA A 86 19.48 7.52 -9.45
C ALA A 86 19.35 6.13 -10.06
N ILE A 87 18.30 5.91 -10.84
CA ILE A 87 18.08 4.62 -11.53
C ILE A 87 19.19 4.37 -12.56
N GLN A 88 19.57 5.40 -13.31
CA GLN A 88 20.63 5.26 -14.30
C GLN A 88 21.97 4.92 -13.67
N LYS A 89 22.28 5.50 -12.52
CA LYS A 89 23.51 5.17 -11.80
C LYS A 89 23.54 3.71 -11.37
N ASP A 90 22.40 3.19 -10.92
CA ASP A 90 22.30 1.81 -10.47
C ASP A 90 22.43 0.82 -11.62
N SER A 91 22.10 1.23 -12.84
CA SER A 91 22.13 0.33 -13.99
C SER A 91 23.50 0.26 -14.66
N GLU A 92 24.45 1.04 -14.19
CA GLU A 92 25.83 0.92 -14.63
C GLU A 92 26.59 -0.13 -13.80
#